data_890b9d6cbd3ecc5f50753d30453c62cf
#
_entry.id   890b9d6cbd3ecc5f50753d30453c62cf
#
_cell.length_a   1.000
_cell.length_b   1.000
_cell.length_c   1.000
_cell.angle_alpha   90.00
_cell.angle_beta   90.00
_cell.angle_gamma   90.00
#
_symmetry.space_group_name_H-M   'P 1'
#
loop_
_entity.id
_entity.type
_entity.pdbx_description
1 polymer ?
#
loop_
_entity_poly.entity_id
_entity_poly.type
_entity_poly.pdbx_seq_one_letter_code
_entity_poly.pdbx_strand_id
1 'polypeptide(L)'
;MYIEDIAQVYEEEELNFATDEEEQRIRFKMNTKVSPDVSFTARIVNETTALFTTILPMNIPEAKRDAVALYLNRANWGLLLGNFEMDPNDGELCYRVAGCFEEN
;
A
#
# COMPACT_ATOMS: atom_id res chain seq x y z
N MET A 1 6.99 11.71 13.75
CA MET A 1 7.21 10.40 13.10
C MET A 1 8.08 10.58 11.87
N TYR A 2 9.11 9.79 11.77
CA TYR A 2 10.03 9.82 10.64
C TYR A 2 10.09 8.44 10.01
N ILE A 3 10.47 8.39 8.72
CA ILE A 3 10.55 7.13 8.00
C ILE A 3 11.57 6.17 8.62
N GLU A 4 12.56 6.68 9.30
CA GLU A 4 13.54 5.87 10.02
C GLU A 4 12.93 5.00 11.12
N ASP A 5 11.84 5.45 11.72
CA ASP A 5 11.11 4.68 12.74
C ASP A 5 10.51 3.40 12.13
N ILE A 6 9.97 3.52 10.92
CA ILE A 6 9.44 2.37 10.17
C ILE A 6 10.58 1.50 9.66
N ALA A 7 11.64 2.12 9.16
CA ALA A 7 12.81 1.40 8.66
C ALA A 7 13.41 0.50 9.72
N GLN A 8 13.47 0.96 10.96
CA GLN A 8 14.00 0.16 12.06
C GLN A 8 13.18 -1.11 12.30
N VAL A 9 11.85 -1.02 12.24
CA VAL A 9 10.99 -2.19 12.37
C VAL A 9 11.23 -3.17 11.23
N TYR A 10 11.37 -2.66 10.00
CA TYR A 10 11.63 -3.51 8.83
C TYR A 10 12.99 -4.19 8.91
N GLU A 11 14.01 -3.52 9.45
CA GLU A 11 15.31 -4.14 9.67
C GLU A 11 15.24 -5.27 10.69
N GLU A 12 14.48 -5.09 11.78
CA GLU A 12 14.28 -6.09 12.80
C GLU A 12 13.58 -7.33 12.23
N GLU A 13 12.70 -7.15 11.25
CA GLU A 13 11.99 -8.24 10.56
C GLU A 13 12.79 -8.80 9.38
N GLU A 14 14.00 -8.34 9.19
CA GLU A 14 14.92 -8.80 8.12
C GLU A 14 14.37 -8.65 6.70
N LEU A 15 13.59 -7.59 6.47
CA LEU A 15 13.05 -7.28 5.15
C LEU A 15 14.09 -6.52 4.31
N ASN A 16 14.14 -6.84 3.02
CA ASN A 16 14.97 -6.09 2.06
C ASN A 16 14.13 -4.91 1.55
N PHE A 17 14.53 -3.69 1.90
CA PHE A 17 13.77 -2.50 1.53
C PHE A 17 14.69 -1.39 1.04
N ALA A 18 14.11 -0.43 0.33
CA ALA A 18 14.77 0.79 -0.09
C ALA A 18 14.09 1.98 0.56
N THR A 19 14.89 2.90 1.11
CA THR A 19 14.39 4.10 1.78
C THR A 19 14.69 5.33 0.95
N ASP A 20 13.68 6.19 0.78
CA ASP A 20 13.81 7.51 0.20
C ASP A 20 13.56 8.52 1.33
N GLU A 21 14.64 9.06 1.89
CA GLU A 21 14.53 9.99 3.01
C GLU A 21 13.93 11.34 2.62
N GLU A 22 14.16 11.77 1.40
CA GLU A 22 13.62 13.04 0.90
C GLU A 22 12.09 12.97 0.81
N GLU A 23 11.56 11.86 0.28
CA GLU A 23 10.13 11.64 0.15
C GLU A 23 9.51 11.01 1.39
N GLN A 24 10.31 10.66 2.39
CA GLN A 24 9.86 9.95 3.60
C GLN A 24 9.08 8.70 3.26
N ARG A 25 9.68 7.82 2.43
CA ARG A 25 9.02 6.64 1.88
C ARG A 25 9.96 5.44 1.93
N ILE A 26 9.37 4.27 2.18
CA ILE A 26 10.04 2.97 2.12
C ILE A 26 9.30 2.09 1.14
N ARG A 27 10.05 1.32 0.34
CA ARG A 27 9.47 0.34 -0.58
C ARG A 27 10.19 -0.98 -0.47
N PHE A 28 9.43 -2.05 -0.58
CA PHE A 28 9.96 -3.38 -0.78
C PHE A 28 9.00 -4.21 -1.61
N LYS A 29 9.50 -5.31 -2.18
CA LYS A 29 8.70 -6.27 -2.93
C LYS A 29 8.83 -7.63 -2.29
N MET A 30 7.76 -8.43 -2.35
CA MET A 30 7.85 -9.82 -1.94
C MET A 30 6.88 -10.67 -2.74
N ASN A 31 7.23 -11.96 -2.84
CA ASN A 31 6.33 -12.95 -3.43
C ASN A 31 5.35 -13.39 -2.36
N THR A 32 4.08 -13.40 -2.69
CA THR A 32 3.03 -13.90 -1.81
C THR A 32 2.49 -15.24 -2.33
N LYS A 33 1.66 -15.90 -1.54
CA LYS A 33 1.04 -17.17 -1.97
C LYS A 33 0.13 -17.00 -3.18
N VAL A 34 -0.40 -15.79 -3.39
CA VAL A 34 -1.37 -15.51 -4.46
C VAL A 34 -0.73 -14.86 -5.67
N SER A 35 0.37 -14.14 -5.49
CA SER A 35 1.00 -13.37 -6.57
C SER A 35 2.48 -13.12 -6.29
N PRO A 36 3.34 -13.21 -7.32
CA PRO A 36 4.73 -12.74 -7.20
C PRO A 36 4.79 -11.21 -7.30
N ASP A 37 5.91 -10.63 -6.90
CA ASP A 37 6.25 -9.21 -7.11
C ASP A 37 5.23 -8.21 -6.58
N VAL A 38 4.61 -8.50 -5.45
CA VAL A 38 3.71 -7.54 -4.80
C VAL A 38 4.56 -6.43 -4.17
N SER A 39 4.24 -5.19 -4.49
CA SER A 39 4.96 -4.01 -3.98
C SER A 39 4.28 -3.46 -2.73
N PHE A 40 5.08 -3.17 -1.72
CA PHE A 40 4.61 -2.58 -0.46
C PHE A 40 5.31 -1.23 -0.29
N THR A 41 4.54 -0.18 -0.03
CA THR A 41 5.05 1.16 0.18
C THR A 41 4.53 1.70 1.50
N ALA A 42 5.42 2.28 2.29
CA ALA A 42 5.05 3.03 3.48
C ALA A 42 5.54 4.47 3.27
N ARG A 43 4.68 5.44 3.53
CA ARG A 43 5.01 6.86 3.40
C ARG A 43 4.52 7.66 4.59
N ILE A 44 5.36 8.53 5.11
CA ILE A 44 4.97 9.48 6.15
C ILE A 44 4.24 10.65 5.48
N VAL A 45 2.99 10.86 5.90
CA VAL A 45 2.14 11.93 5.36
C VAL A 45 2.29 13.20 6.20
N ASN A 46 2.30 13.05 7.52
CA ASN A 46 2.49 14.14 8.47
C ASN A 46 3.06 13.58 9.78
N GLU A 47 3.14 14.41 10.81
CA GLU A 47 3.77 14.03 12.09
C GLU A 47 3.16 12.81 12.78
N THR A 48 1.90 12.52 12.51
CA THR A 48 1.16 11.46 13.19
C THR A 48 0.61 10.37 12.27
N THR A 49 0.74 10.54 10.94
CA THR A 49 0.07 9.66 9.99
C THR A 49 1.04 9.04 9.00
N ALA A 50 0.97 7.73 8.86
CA ALA A 50 1.67 6.99 7.82
C ALA A 50 0.64 6.32 6.90
N LEU A 51 0.95 6.26 5.61
CA LEU A 51 0.12 5.61 4.60
C LEU A 51 0.82 4.36 4.13
N PHE A 52 0.13 3.22 4.20
CA PHE A 52 0.63 1.93 3.75
C PHE A 52 -0.16 1.51 2.51
N THR A 53 0.55 1.22 1.43
CA THR A 53 -0.07 0.84 0.16
C THR A 53 0.53 -0.47 -0.34
N THR A 54 -0.34 -1.41 -0.70
CA THR A 54 0.04 -2.67 -1.34
C THR A 54 -0.40 -2.59 -2.79
N ILE A 55 0.54 -2.74 -3.73
CA ILE A 55 0.26 -2.64 -5.16
C ILE A 55 0.41 -4.01 -5.78
N LEU A 56 -0.64 -4.47 -6.46
CA LEU A 56 -0.62 -5.75 -7.17
C LEU A 56 0.04 -5.58 -8.54
N PRO A 57 0.85 -6.56 -8.99
CA PRO A 57 1.60 -6.43 -10.25
C PRO A 57 0.72 -6.73 -11.47
N MET A 58 -0.41 -6.04 -11.57
CA MET A 58 -1.31 -6.20 -12.70
C MET A 58 -2.05 -4.90 -12.97
N ASN A 59 -2.41 -4.71 -14.23
CA ASN A 59 -3.25 -3.59 -14.65
C ASN A 59 -4.51 -4.17 -15.30
N ILE A 60 -5.67 -3.75 -14.83
CA ILE A 60 -6.94 -4.24 -15.35
C ILE A 60 -7.16 -3.66 -16.74
N PRO A 61 -7.43 -4.52 -17.76
CA PRO A 61 -7.75 -4.03 -19.10
C PRO A 61 -8.95 -3.08 -19.09
N GLU A 62 -8.92 -2.06 -19.92
CA GLU A 62 -9.94 -1.02 -19.96
C GLU A 62 -11.36 -1.59 -20.06
N ALA A 63 -11.55 -2.61 -20.89
CA ALA A 63 -12.85 -3.25 -21.09
C ALA A 63 -13.42 -3.91 -19.82
N LYS A 64 -12.58 -4.21 -18.84
CA LYS A 64 -12.99 -4.89 -17.61
C LYS A 64 -13.04 -3.96 -16.38
N ARG A 65 -12.63 -2.71 -16.53
CA ARG A 65 -12.52 -1.79 -15.38
C ARG A 65 -13.84 -1.52 -14.69
N ASP A 66 -14.92 -1.35 -15.45
CA ASP A 66 -16.24 -1.12 -14.85
C ASP A 66 -16.70 -2.30 -14.01
N ALA A 67 -16.52 -3.52 -14.48
CA ALA A 67 -16.88 -4.72 -13.72
C ALA A 67 -16.03 -4.87 -12.47
N VAL A 68 -14.72 -4.60 -12.58
CA VAL A 68 -13.81 -4.67 -11.44
C VAL A 68 -14.14 -3.59 -10.42
N ALA A 69 -14.45 -2.37 -10.87
CA ALA A 69 -14.84 -1.28 -9.97
C ALA A 69 -16.06 -1.66 -9.13
N LEU A 70 -17.05 -2.29 -9.74
CA LEU A 70 -18.22 -2.77 -9.02
C LEU A 70 -17.85 -3.87 -8.00
N TYR A 71 -16.97 -4.79 -8.39
CA TYR A 71 -16.48 -5.82 -7.49
C TYR A 71 -15.74 -5.22 -6.28
N LEU A 72 -14.87 -4.23 -6.54
CA LEU A 72 -14.12 -3.56 -5.48
C LEU A 72 -15.06 -2.83 -4.52
N ASN A 73 -16.11 -2.21 -5.04
CA ASN A 73 -17.08 -1.56 -4.19
C ASN A 73 -17.74 -2.56 -3.22
N ARG A 74 -18.04 -3.76 -3.70
CA ARG A 74 -18.58 -4.82 -2.85
C ARG A 74 -17.55 -5.32 -1.84
N ALA A 75 -16.28 -5.48 -2.27
CA ALA A 75 -15.20 -5.91 -1.40
C ALA A 75 -14.94 -4.88 -0.28
N ASN A 76 -15.07 -3.59 -0.59
CA ASN A 76 -14.86 -2.52 0.37
C ASN A 76 -16.03 -2.37 1.36
N TRP A 77 -17.20 -2.87 0.98
CA TRP A 77 -18.37 -2.78 1.85
C TRP A 77 -18.13 -3.55 3.15
N GLY A 78 -18.17 -2.87 4.25
CA GLY A 78 -17.97 -3.47 5.56
C GLY A 78 -16.50 -3.62 5.99
N LEU A 79 -15.52 -3.19 5.19
CA LEU A 79 -14.14 -3.16 5.65
C LEU A 79 -13.98 -2.10 6.74
N LEU A 80 -13.44 -2.52 7.87
CA LEU A 80 -13.20 -1.62 8.99
C LEU A 80 -12.00 -0.71 8.75
N LEU A 81 -10.92 -1.27 8.19
CA LEU A 81 -9.67 -0.54 7.94
C LEU A 81 -9.25 -0.75 6.50
N GLY A 82 -8.85 0.36 5.88
CA GLY A 82 -8.33 0.33 4.53
C GLY A 82 -9.39 0.13 3.48
N ASN A 83 -8.96 0.16 2.23
CA ASN A 83 -9.85 -0.03 1.09
C ASN A 83 -9.04 -0.44 -0.14
N PHE A 84 -9.72 -1.13 -1.05
CA PHE A 84 -9.19 -1.42 -2.37
C PHE A 84 -9.47 -0.26 -3.31
N GLU A 85 -8.51 0.04 -4.18
CA GLU A 85 -8.64 1.09 -5.19
C GLU A 85 -8.12 0.58 -6.52
N MET A 86 -8.65 1.15 -7.58
CA MET A 86 -8.16 0.92 -8.94
C MET A 86 -7.90 2.29 -9.57
N ASP A 87 -6.71 2.47 -10.16
CA ASP A 87 -6.42 3.68 -10.91
C ASP A 87 -7.27 3.69 -12.17
N PRO A 88 -8.15 4.70 -12.36
CA PRO A 88 -9.03 4.73 -13.52
C PRO A 88 -8.27 4.96 -14.84
N ASN A 89 -7.04 5.43 -14.78
CA ASN A 89 -6.25 5.73 -15.98
C ASN A 89 -5.53 4.52 -16.55
N ASP A 90 -4.99 3.65 -15.68
CA ASP A 90 -4.20 2.51 -16.12
C ASP A 90 -4.66 1.15 -15.57
N GLY A 91 -5.64 1.15 -14.68
CA GLY A 91 -6.17 -0.10 -14.10
C GLY A 91 -5.32 -0.72 -13.01
N GLU A 92 -4.34 0.02 -12.45
CA GLU A 92 -3.54 -0.50 -11.34
C GLU A 92 -4.42 -0.75 -10.12
N LEU A 93 -4.25 -1.93 -9.50
CA LEU A 93 -4.98 -2.28 -8.28
C LEU A 93 -4.09 -2.12 -7.06
N CYS A 94 -4.64 -1.52 -6.01
CA CYS A 94 -3.94 -1.41 -4.73
C CYS A 94 -4.90 -1.56 -3.55
N TYR A 95 -4.30 -1.88 -2.40
CA TYR A 95 -4.95 -1.83 -1.10
C TYR A 95 -4.24 -0.76 -0.29
N ARG A 96 -5.00 0.16 0.31
CA ARG A 96 -4.46 1.30 1.02
C ARG A 96 -5.03 1.39 2.42
N VAL A 97 -4.17 1.65 3.39
CA VAL A 97 -4.58 1.90 4.77
C VAL A 97 -3.72 2.99 5.39
N ALA A 98 -4.35 3.91 6.11
CA ALA A 98 -3.63 4.94 6.85
C ALA A 98 -3.60 4.56 8.33
N GLY A 99 -2.45 4.71 8.96
CA GLY A 99 -2.29 4.56 10.39
C GLY A 99 -2.01 5.89 11.04
N CYS A 100 -2.68 6.17 12.16
CA CYS A 100 -2.43 7.35 12.96
C CYS A 100 -1.68 6.94 14.22
N PHE A 101 -0.57 7.60 14.49
CA PHE A 101 0.30 7.29 15.61
C PHE A 101 0.48 8.54 16.43
N GLU A 102 -0.03 8.52 17.67
CA GLU A 102 0.14 9.63 18.60
C GLU A 102 1.12 9.24 19.69
N GLU A 103 2.00 10.18 20.02
CA GLU A 103 2.88 10.01 21.18
C GLU A 103 2.09 10.40 22.43
N ASN A 104 2.13 9.52 23.42
CA ASN A 104 1.53 9.78 24.72
C ASN A 104 2.59 10.35 25.68
#